data_317da9289afbf3bffa346e678e5fe5bd
#
_entry.id   317da9289afbf3bffa346e678e5fe5bd
#
_cell.length_a   1.000
_cell.length_b   1.000
_cell.length_c   1.000
_cell.angle_alpha   90.00
_cell.angle_beta   90.00
_cell.angle_gamma   90.00
#
_symmetry.space_group_name_H-M   'P 1'
#
loop_
_entity.id
_entity.type
_entity.pdbx_description
1 polymer ?
#
loop_
_entity_poly.entity_id
_entity_poly.type
_entity_poly.pdbx_seq_one_letter_code
_entity_poly.pdbx_strand_id
1 'polypeptide(L)'
;MEISQFNPAQIDEVARMAASVWGKEQGAHGAEVARVFCGHLSRYSLYSSELALQAVDEDGLQTITFAWMPGDTNDADVWVRNQFTTLSEEERNTLLTNENYLKRIDAEILAKMVPNSAKLSFFISRKKGYGTPVLNALIERLRSRGVEWLYLWTDCTCNWQYYVNHGYEKIGEGVAPEFSTDKEDYTYYMFWKRIL
;
A
#
# COMPACT_ATOMS: atom_id res chain seq x y z
N MET A 1 -5.56 -22.76 0.93
CA MET A 1 -5.37 -21.37 0.42
C MET A 1 -6.11 -21.26 -0.91
N GLU A 2 -7.06 -20.37 -0.98
CA GLU A 2 -7.77 -20.00 -2.20
C GLU A 2 -7.36 -18.58 -2.60
N ILE A 3 -6.97 -18.39 -3.86
CA ILE A 3 -6.65 -17.07 -4.42
C ILE A 3 -7.82 -16.63 -5.28
N SER A 4 -8.37 -15.46 -4.99
CA SER A 4 -9.51 -14.91 -5.70
C SER A 4 -9.39 -13.39 -5.88
N GLN A 5 -10.28 -12.83 -6.67
CA GLN A 5 -10.45 -11.39 -6.73
C GLN A 5 -10.89 -10.86 -5.37
N PHE A 6 -10.34 -9.73 -4.97
CA PHE A 6 -10.71 -9.08 -3.71
C PHE A 6 -12.17 -8.63 -3.73
N ASN A 7 -12.87 -8.87 -2.64
CA ASN A 7 -14.20 -8.34 -2.43
C ASN A 7 -14.11 -6.95 -1.73
N PRO A 8 -14.44 -5.84 -2.40
CA PRO A 8 -14.36 -4.50 -1.81
C PRO A 8 -15.17 -4.31 -0.53
N ALA A 9 -16.22 -5.11 -0.30
CA ALA A 9 -16.97 -5.09 0.95
C ALA A 9 -16.14 -5.49 2.17
N GLN A 10 -14.97 -6.12 1.97
CA GLN A 10 -14.04 -6.52 3.02
C GLN A 10 -12.93 -5.47 3.29
N ILE A 11 -13.05 -4.25 2.78
CA ILE A 11 -11.99 -3.23 2.92
C ILE A 11 -11.67 -2.90 4.39
N ASP A 12 -12.63 -3.02 5.29
CA ASP A 12 -12.41 -2.83 6.73
C ASP A 12 -11.60 -3.99 7.36
N GLU A 13 -11.63 -5.19 6.78
CA GLU A 13 -10.73 -6.28 7.18
C GLU A 13 -9.29 -5.97 6.75
N VAL A 14 -9.12 -5.39 5.55
CA VAL A 14 -7.81 -4.90 5.08
C VAL A 14 -7.28 -3.83 6.00
N ALA A 15 -8.12 -2.90 6.47
CA ALA A 15 -7.72 -1.89 7.45
C ALA A 15 -7.25 -2.51 8.78
N ARG A 16 -7.90 -3.60 9.24
CA ARG A 16 -7.43 -4.36 10.42
C ARG A 16 -6.08 -5.07 10.15
N MET A 17 -5.87 -5.57 8.94
CA MET A 17 -4.55 -6.11 8.54
C MET A 17 -3.49 -5.01 8.53
N ALA A 18 -3.78 -3.85 7.97
CA ALA A 18 -2.90 -2.69 7.97
C ALA A 18 -2.53 -2.27 9.40
N ALA A 19 -3.50 -2.28 10.32
CA ALA A 19 -3.27 -1.95 11.73
C ALA A 19 -2.30 -2.92 12.43
N SER A 20 -2.19 -4.16 11.98
CA SER A 20 -1.20 -5.10 12.52
C SER A 20 0.25 -4.75 12.12
N VAL A 21 0.44 -3.97 11.07
CA VAL A 21 1.76 -3.53 10.57
C VAL A 21 2.07 -2.12 11.07
N TRP A 22 1.18 -1.16 10.82
CA TRP A 22 1.42 0.28 11.07
C TRP A 22 0.64 0.84 12.26
N GLY A 23 -0.32 0.07 12.82
CA GLY A 23 -1.20 0.59 13.88
C GLY A 23 -0.49 0.95 15.17
N LYS A 24 0.64 0.30 15.49
CA LYS A 24 1.41 0.61 16.70
C LYS A 24 2.07 2.00 16.61
N GLU A 25 2.66 2.31 15.46
CA GLU A 25 3.31 3.59 15.21
C GLU A 25 2.26 4.72 15.22
N GLN A 26 1.21 4.56 14.45
CA GLN A 26 0.12 5.52 14.38
C GLN A 26 -0.65 5.66 15.70
N GLY A 27 -0.71 4.60 16.49
CA GLY A 27 -1.33 4.59 17.83
C GLY A 27 -0.62 5.45 18.86
N ALA A 28 0.63 5.84 18.62
CA ALA A 28 1.33 6.83 19.43
C ALA A 28 0.65 8.23 19.39
N HIS A 29 -0.10 8.50 18.30
CA HIS A 29 -0.91 9.72 18.13
C HIS A 29 -2.39 9.53 18.50
N GLY A 30 -2.77 8.36 19.01
CA GLY A 30 -4.14 8.03 19.41
C GLY A 30 -4.71 6.82 18.67
N ALA A 31 -5.57 6.06 19.35
CA ALA A 31 -6.19 4.86 18.77
C ALA A 31 -7.08 5.20 17.56
N GLU A 32 -7.75 6.34 17.61
CA GLU A 32 -8.62 6.81 16.53
C GLU A 32 -7.80 7.24 15.30
N VAL A 33 -6.65 7.88 15.49
CA VAL A 33 -5.70 8.19 14.42
C VAL A 33 -5.24 6.91 13.73
N ALA A 34 -4.84 5.89 14.49
CA ALA A 34 -4.43 4.60 13.93
C ALA A 34 -5.56 3.94 13.12
N ARG A 35 -6.79 3.95 13.63
CA ARG A 35 -7.97 3.42 12.94
C ARG A 35 -8.22 4.13 11.62
N VAL A 36 -8.25 5.47 11.64
CA VAL A 36 -8.54 6.29 10.46
C VAL A 36 -7.41 6.20 9.45
N PHE A 37 -6.14 6.24 9.89
CA PHE A 37 -4.98 6.07 9.02
C PHE A 37 -5.02 4.72 8.28
N CYS A 38 -5.18 3.61 8.99
CA CYS A 38 -5.21 2.28 8.36
C CYS A 38 -6.42 2.12 7.44
N GLY A 39 -7.57 2.70 7.80
CA GLY A 39 -8.76 2.76 6.96
C GLY A 39 -8.55 3.57 5.69
N HIS A 40 -7.90 4.72 5.78
CA HIS A 40 -7.54 5.57 4.64
C HIS A 40 -6.51 4.88 3.74
N LEU A 41 -5.40 4.38 4.30
CA LEU A 41 -4.34 3.70 3.55
C LEU A 41 -4.88 2.53 2.72
N SER A 42 -5.79 1.74 3.30
CA SER A 42 -6.41 0.61 2.60
C SER A 42 -7.26 1.05 1.42
N ARG A 43 -8.05 2.12 1.56
CA ARG A 43 -8.89 2.68 0.50
C ARG A 43 -8.08 3.45 -0.54
N TYR A 44 -7.10 4.21 -0.08
CA TYR A 44 -6.15 4.94 -0.93
C TYR A 44 -5.39 4.00 -1.87
N SER A 45 -5.11 2.78 -1.42
CA SER A 45 -4.41 1.78 -2.21
C SER A 45 -5.30 0.98 -3.16
N LEU A 46 -6.63 1.02 -2.98
CA LEU A 46 -7.61 0.28 -3.79
C LEU A 46 -8.22 1.18 -4.87
N TYR A 47 -7.73 1.08 -6.10
CA TYR A 47 -8.26 1.83 -7.25
C TYR A 47 -9.22 0.97 -8.09
N SER A 48 -8.88 -0.30 -8.29
CA SER A 48 -9.67 -1.23 -9.10
C SER A 48 -9.79 -2.58 -8.43
N SER A 49 -11.01 -3.07 -8.28
CA SER A 49 -11.20 -4.44 -7.80
C SER A 49 -10.64 -5.50 -8.75
N GLU A 50 -10.52 -5.17 -10.05
CA GLU A 50 -9.97 -6.09 -11.05
C GLU A 50 -8.45 -6.31 -10.88
N LEU A 51 -7.74 -5.33 -10.30
CA LEU A 51 -6.31 -5.40 -9.98
C LEU A 51 -6.09 -5.59 -8.47
N ALA A 52 -7.07 -6.17 -7.79
CA ALA A 52 -7.02 -6.48 -6.37
C ALA A 52 -7.26 -7.99 -6.17
N LEU A 53 -6.30 -8.65 -5.53
CA LEU A 53 -6.37 -10.08 -5.22
C LEU A 53 -6.25 -10.33 -3.74
N GLN A 54 -6.86 -11.42 -3.31
CA GLN A 54 -6.80 -11.92 -1.93
C GLN A 54 -6.48 -13.39 -1.88
N ALA A 55 -5.91 -13.83 -0.76
CA ALA A 55 -5.87 -15.23 -0.37
C ALA A 55 -6.61 -15.43 0.94
N VAL A 56 -7.49 -16.41 0.95
CA VAL A 56 -8.26 -16.83 2.13
C VAL A 56 -8.02 -18.30 2.44
N ASP A 57 -8.19 -18.66 3.70
CA ASP A 57 -8.24 -20.04 4.19
C ASP A 57 -9.28 -20.16 5.30
N GLU A 58 -9.23 -21.23 6.09
CA GLU A 58 -10.14 -21.50 7.21
C GLU A 58 -10.08 -20.43 8.31
N ASP A 59 -8.94 -19.73 8.44
CA ASP A 59 -8.73 -18.62 9.38
C ASP A 59 -9.14 -17.26 8.80
N GLY A 60 -9.68 -17.22 7.57
CA GLY A 60 -10.15 -16.02 6.88
C GLY A 60 -9.11 -15.40 5.96
N LEU A 61 -9.12 -14.06 5.86
CA LEU A 61 -8.27 -13.29 4.97
C LEU A 61 -6.81 -13.29 5.44
N GLN A 62 -5.90 -13.85 4.63
CA GLN A 62 -4.49 -14.01 4.98
C GLN A 62 -3.55 -13.11 4.19
N THR A 63 -3.88 -12.82 2.93
CA THR A 63 -3.02 -12.01 2.05
C THR A 63 -3.86 -11.14 1.15
N ILE A 64 -3.39 -9.92 0.95
CA ILE A 64 -3.96 -8.91 0.06
C ILE A 64 -2.87 -8.37 -0.84
N THR A 65 -3.20 -8.13 -2.11
CA THR A 65 -2.39 -7.34 -3.01
C THR A 65 -3.27 -6.50 -3.92
N PHE A 66 -2.93 -5.21 -4.05
CA PHE A 66 -3.60 -4.25 -4.94
C PHE A 66 -2.59 -3.63 -5.89
N ALA A 67 -3.03 -3.38 -7.11
CA ALA A 67 -2.29 -2.57 -8.06
C ALA A 67 -3.24 -1.58 -8.76
N TRP A 68 -2.66 -0.57 -9.39
CA TRP A 68 -3.38 0.39 -10.23
C TRP A 68 -2.55 0.78 -11.45
N MET A 69 -3.21 1.34 -12.45
CA MET A 69 -2.61 1.85 -13.67
C MET A 69 -2.73 3.38 -13.75
N PRO A 70 -1.80 4.07 -14.41
CA PRO A 70 -1.90 5.52 -14.60
C PRO A 70 -3.27 5.92 -15.18
N GLY A 71 -3.94 6.84 -14.50
CA GLY A 71 -5.29 7.29 -14.83
C GLY A 71 -6.41 6.69 -13.97
N ASP A 72 -6.13 5.64 -13.21
CA ASP A 72 -7.10 5.12 -12.22
C ASP A 72 -7.30 6.14 -11.07
N THR A 73 -8.52 6.19 -10.54
CA THR A 73 -8.90 7.08 -9.44
C THR A 73 -9.65 6.32 -8.35
N ASN A 74 -9.66 6.86 -7.14
CA ASN A 74 -10.48 6.38 -6.02
C ASN A 74 -11.08 7.55 -5.23
N ASP A 75 -11.90 7.25 -4.24
CA ASP A 75 -12.58 8.21 -3.38
C ASP A 75 -12.07 8.24 -1.92
N ALA A 76 -10.88 7.72 -1.69
CA ALA A 76 -10.29 7.61 -0.36
C ALA A 76 -10.19 8.95 0.37
N ASP A 77 -9.90 10.02 -0.37
CA ASP A 77 -9.83 11.38 0.18
C ASP A 77 -11.19 11.85 0.70
N VAL A 78 -12.28 11.51 0.02
CA VAL A 78 -13.65 11.82 0.48
C VAL A 78 -13.93 11.04 1.76
N TRP A 79 -13.57 9.76 1.79
CA TRP A 79 -13.78 8.93 2.98
C TRP A 79 -13.03 9.48 4.20
N VAL A 80 -11.74 9.84 4.08
CA VAL A 80 -10.96 10.32 5.22
C VAL A 80 -11.46 11.68 5.72
N ARG A 81 -11.88 12.59 4.83
CA ARG A 81 -12.46 13.88 5.23
C ARG A 81 -13.74 13.70 6.06
N ASN A 82 -14.56 12.72 5.76
CA ASN A 82 -15.74 12.39 6.56
C ASN A 82 -15.41 11.91 7.99
N GLN A 83 -14.21 11.35 8.21
CA GLN A 83 -13.76 10.96 9.54
C GLN A 83 -13.33 12.18 10.41
N PHE A 84 -13.00 13.30 9.80
CA PHE A 84 -12.47 14.48 10.52
C PHE A 84 -13.45 15.11 11.51
N THR A 85 -14.74 14.82 11.39
CA THR A 85 -15.78 15.37 12.27
C THR A 85 -15.64 14.91 13.74
N THR A 86 -15.00 13.75 13.96
CA THR A 86 -14.82 13.14 15.29
C THR A 86 -13.42 13.35 15.86
N LEU A 87 -12.51 13.97 15.10
CA LEU A 87 -11.10 14.12 15.44
C LEU A 87 -10.77 15.53 15.95
N SER A 88 -9.83 15.61 16.88
CA SER A 88 -9.20 16.87 17.29
C SER A 88 -8.40 17.49 16.13
N GLU A 89 -8.00 18.76 16.28
CA GLU A 89 -7.15 19.44 15.29
C GLU A 89 -5.78 18.75 15.14
N GLU A 90 -5.16 18.34 16.24
CA GLU A 90 -3.88 17.65 16.27
C GLU A 90 -3.96 16.31 15.52
N GLU A 91 -4.98 15.50 15.77
CA GLU A 91 -5.23 14.22 15.08
C GLU A 91 -5.45 14.41 13.58
N ARG A 92 -6.21 15.44 13.17
CA ARG A 92 -6.38 15.79 11.76
C ARG A 92 -5.07 16.17 11.10
N ASN A 93 -4.24 16.98 11.76
CA ASN A 93 -2.93 17.40 11.25
C ASN A 93 -2.01 16.21 11.06
N THR A 94 -2.00 15.25 11.99
CA THR A 94 -1.26 13.99 11.85
C THR A 94 -1.71 13.21 10.61
N LEU A 95 -3.03 13.04 10.41
CA LEU A 95 -3.57 12.35 9.24
C LEU A 95 -3.27 13.09 7.92
N LEU A 96 -3.31 14.41 7.91
CA LEU A 96 -2.93 15.23 6.76
C LEU A 96 -1.45 15.09 6.41
N THR A 97 -0.58 15.01 7.39
CA THR A 97 0.86 14.75 7.20
C THR A 97 1.07 13.39 6.53
N ASN A 98 0.41 12.34 7.02
CA ASN A 98 0.46 11.01 6.42
C ASN A 98 -0.09 11.02 4.97
N GLU A 99 -1.22 11.67 4.73
CA GLU A 99 -1.83 11.78 3.39
C GLU A 99 -0.89 12.49 2.41
N ASN A 100 -0.29 13.61 2.83
CA ASN A 100 0.65 14.36 2.01
C ASN A 100 1.90 13.52 1.68
N TYR A 101 2.40 12.75 2.64
CA TYR A 101 3.49 11.80 2.43
C TYR A 101 3.15 10.78 1.34
N LEU A 102 2.02 10.07 1.48
CA LEU A 102 1.57 9.07 0.50
C LEU A 102 1.48 9.68 -0.91
N LYS A 103 0.83 10.83 -1.04
CA LYS A 103 0.64 11.53 -2.33
C LYS A 103 1.95 11.99 -2.94
N ARG A 104 2.87 12.50 -2.12
CA ARG A 104 4.18 12.96 -2.57
C ARG A 104 5.00 11.82 -3.15
N ILE A 105 5.11 10.70 -2.43
CA ILE A 105 5.88 9.56 -2.92
C ILE A 105 5.21 8.91 -4.13
N ASP A 106 3.88 8.86 -4.16
CA ASP A 106 3.14 8.38 -5.33
C ASP A 106 3.37 9.27 -6.56
N ALA A 107 3.45 10.58 -6.41
CA ALA A 107 3.77 11.49 -7.50
C ALA A 107 5.22 11.28 -7.99
N GLU A 108 6.18 11.05 -7.08
CA GLU A 108 7.57 10.77 -7.44
C GLU A 108 7.72 9.47 -8.23
N ILE A 109 7.06 8.40 -7.83
CA ILE A 109 7.14 7.13 -8.55
C ILE A 109 6.39 7.20 -9.88
N LEU A 110 5.22 7.87 -9.91
CA LEU A 110 4.45 8.08 -11.14
C LEU A 110 5.27 8.83 -12.20
N ALA A 111 6.08 9.81 -11.80
CA ALA A 111 6.98 10.54 -12.70
C ALA A 111 8.09 9.65 -13.31
N LYS A 112 8.37 8.49 -12.71
CA LYS A 112 9.36 7.50 -13.21
C LYS A 112 8.71 6.38 -14.04
N MET A 113 7.39 6.23 -13.98
CA MET A 113 6.68 5.16 -14.67
C MET A 113 6.68 5.41 -16.18
N VAL A 114 7.00 4.36 -16.94
CA VAL A 114 6.96 4.36 -18.41
C VAL A 114 5.61 3.86 -18.92
N PRO A 115 5.29 4.00 -20.22
CA PRO A 115 4.09 3.39 -20.79
C PRO A 115 4.00 1.88 -20.51
N ASN A 116 2.80 1.35 -20.47
CA ASN A 116 2.52 -0.05 -20.14
C ASN A 116 3.00 -0.46 -18.73
N SER A 117 2.87 0.43 -17.77
CA SER A 117 3.24 0.21 -16.38
C SER A 117 2.02 0.11 -15.47
N ALA A 118 2.20 -0.62 -14.36
CA ALA A 118 1.31 -0.59 -13.21
C ALA A 118 2.11 -0.33 -11.92
N LYS A 119 1.44 0.16 -10.89
CA LYS A 119 2.01 0.29 -9.55
C LYS A 119 1.38 -0.72 -8.62
N LEU A 120 2.22 -1.51 -7.92
CA LEU A 120 1.82 -2.25 -6.74
C LEU A 120 1.59 -1.25 -5.61
N SER A 121 0.34 -1.06 -5.19
CA SER A 121 -0.06 -0.06 -4.20
C SER A 121 -0.21 -0.61 -2.79
N PHE A 122 -0.47 -1.92 -2.68
CA PHE A 122 -0.66 -2.56 -1.38
C PHE A 122 -0.27 -4.03 -1.43
N PHE A 123 0.48 -4.50 -0.43
CA PHE A 123 0.82 -5.89 -0.29
C PHE A 123 1.07 -6.25 1.17
N ILE A 124 0.18 -7.04 1.74
CA ILE A 124 0.30 -7.59 3.10
C ILE A 124 0.04 -9.09 3.08
N SER A 125 0.84 -9.85 3.81
CA SER A 125 0.62 -11.27 4.07
C SER A 125 0.84 -11.58 5.55
N ARG A 126 -0.20 -12.12 6.22
CA ARG A 126 -0.14 -12.56 7.63
C ARG A 126 0.45 -13.96 7.76
N LYS A 127 0.34 -14.78 6.72
CA LYS A 127 0.74 -16.19 6.76
C LYS A 127 1.92 -16.45 5.84
N LYS A 128 2.98 -17.05 6.40
CA LYS A 128 4.18 -17.41 5.65
C LYS A 128 3.84 -18.31 4.46
N GLY A 129 4.38 -18.00 3.28
CA GLY A 129 4.19 -18.76 2.06
C GLY A 129 2.98 -18.34 1.23
N TYR A 130 2.09 -17.46 1.73
CA TYR A 130 0.90 -17.00 0.99
C TYR A 130 1.18 -15.78 0.10
N GLY A 131 2.12 -14.92 0.49
CA GLY A 131 2.38 -13.66 -0.21
C GLY A 131 2.84 -13.86 -1.66
N THR A 132 3.89 -14.64 -1.87
CA THR A 132 4.47 -14.84 -3.20
C THR A 132 3.48 -15.42 -4.23
N PRO A 133 2.68 -16.46 -3.92
CA PRO A 133 1.66 -16.95 -4.86
C PRO A 133 0.62 -15.89 -5.24
N VAL A 134 0.15 -15.06 -4.30
CA VAL A 134 -0.83 -14.01 -4.56
C VAL A 134 -0.22 -12.90 -5.42
N LEU A 135 1.01 -12.48 -5.11
CA LEU A 135 1.72 -11.48 -5.92
C LEU A 135 1.99 -12.00 -7.34
N ASN A 136 2.36 -13.27 -7.50
CA ASN A 136 2.54 -13.87 -8.82
C ASN A 136 1.21 -13.92 -9.59
N ALA A 137 0.10 -14.25 -8.96
CA ALA A 137 -1.22 -14.23 -9.59
C ALA A 137 -1.61 -12.81 -10.06
N LEU A 138 -1.27 -11.76 -9.28
CA LEU A 138 -1.44 -10.38 -9.72
C LEU A 138 -0.56 -10.06 -10.94
N ILE A 139 0.71 -10.47 -10.93
CA ILE A 139 1.64 -10.26 -12.04
C ILE A 139 1.10 -10.92 -13.31
N GLU A 140 0.61 -12.15 -13.26
CA GLU A 140 -0.01 -12.82 -14.42
C GLU A 140 -1.24 -12.06 -14.94
N ARG A 141 -2.05 -11.53 -14.05
CA ARG A 141 -3.20 -10.67 -14.42
C ARG A 141 -2.76 -9.36 -15.09
N LEU A 142 -1.70 -8.74 -14.62
CA LEU A 142 -1.12 -7.55 -15.24
C LEU A 142 -0.55 -7.85 -16.61
N ARG A 143 0.19 -8.98 -16.77
CA ARG A 143 0.71 -9.46 -18.06
C ARG A 143 -0.39 -9.66 -19.09
N SER A 144 -1.50 -10.28 -18.68
CA SER A 144 -2.65 -10.50 -19.57
C SER A 144 -3.31 -9.20 -20.07
N ARG A 145 -2.99 -8.07 -19.44
CA ARG A 145 -3.40 -6.71 -19.84
C ARG A 145 -2.33 -5.94 -20.62
N GLY A 146 -1.21 -6.59 -20.95
CA GLY A 146 -0.11 -5.96 -21.67
C GLY A 146 0.78 -5.06 -20.81
N VAL A 147 0.71 -5.19 -19.47
CA VAL A 147 1.61 -4.46 -18.58
C VAL A 147 2.99 -5.10 -18.63
N GLU A 148 4.00 -4.29 -18.91
CA GLU A 148 5.40 -4.72 -19.03
C GLU A 148 6.21 -4.47 -17.76
N TRP A 149 5.84 -3.44 -16.99
CA TRP A 149 6.61 -2.97 -15.85
C TRP A 149 5.73 -2.81 -14.61
N LEU A 150 6.20 -3.36 -13.49
CA LEU A 150 5.58 -3.21 -12.18
C LEU A 150 6.46 -2.34 -11.29
N TYR A 151 5.91 -1.22 -10.83
CA TYR A 151 6.55 -0.27 -9.93
C TYR A 151 5.98 -0.39 -8.53
N LEU A 152 6.76 -0.04 -7.54
CA LEU A 152 6.30 0.13 -6.15
C LEU A 152 7.23 1.07 -5.39
N TRP A 153 6.73 1.59 -4.29
CA TRP A 153 7.57 2.14 -3.24
C TRP A 153 7.20 1.51 -1.89
N THR A 154 8.11 1.56 -0.97
CA THR A 154 7.98 1.07 0.40
C THR A 154 8.95 1.85 1.29
N ASP A 155 8.85 1.73 2.60
CA ASP A 155 9.70 2.45 3.54
C ASP A 155 10.54 1.52 4.42
N CYS A 156 11.38 2.13 5.27
CA CYS A 156 12.30 1.42 6.15
C CYS A 156 11.61 0.58 7.23
N THR A 157 10.33 0.84 7.52
CA THR A 157 9.56 0.05 8.51
C THR A 157 9.02 -1.25 7.93
N CYS A 158 9.03 -1.38 6.60
CA CYS A 158 8.56 -2.54 5.87
C CYS A 158 9.69 -3.51 5.49
N ASN A 159 9.33 -4.72 5.09
CA ASN A 159 10.29 -5.71 4.59
C ASN A 159 10.68 -5.42 3.12
N TRP A 160 11.38 -4.30 2.89
CA TRP A 160 11.79 -3.88 1.55
C TRP A 160 12.77 -4.87 0.88
N GLN A 161 13.58 -5.61 1.68
CA GLN A 161 14.50 -6.65 1.20
C GLN A 161 13.77 -7.78 0.46
N TYR A 162 12.48 -7.99 0.77
CA TYR A 162 11.65 -8.94 0.03
C TYR A 162 11.68 -8.64 -1.47
N TYR A 163 11.54 -7.39 -1.87
CA TYR A 163 11.51 -7.02 -3.28
C TYR A 163 12.85 -7.26 -3.96
N VAL A 164 13.97 -6.89 -3.33
CA VAL A 164 15.32 -7.17 -3.85
C VAL A 164 15.52 -8.67 -4.08
N ASN A 165 15.15 -9.48 -3.10
CA ASN A 165 15.28 -10.95 -3.16
C ASN A 165 14.35 -11.60 -4.21
N HIS A 166 13.34 -10.86 -4.70
CA HIS A 166 12.40 -11.31 -5.74
C HIS A 166 12.65 -10.64 -7.10
N GLY A 167 13.84 -10.06 -7.31
CA GLY A 167 14.29 -9.54 -8.59
C GLY A 167 13.70 -8.19 -8.97
N TYR A 168 13.32 -7.38 -7.98
CA TYR A 168 13.04 -5.96 -8.20
C TYR A 168 14.33 -5.15 -8.10
N GLU A 169 14.49 -4.19 -8.98
CA GLU A 169 15.62 -3.26 -9.00
C GLU A 169 15.24 -1.97 -8.26
N LYS A 170 16.12 -1.49 -7.38
CA LYS A 170 15.95 -0.20 -6.71
C LYS A 170 16.26 0.93 -7.68
N ILE A 171 15.29 1.83 -7.91
CA ILE A 171 15.38 2.95 -8.85
C ILE A 171 15.40 4.32 -8.18
N GLY A 172 15.30 4.34 -6.87
CA GLY A 172 15.38 5.56 -6.08
C GLY A 172 15.20 5.31 -4.60
N GLU A 173 15.60 6.29 -3.82
CA GLU A 173 15.33 6.38 -2.39
C GLU A 173 15.27 7.85 -2.00
N GLY A 174 14.64 8.13 -0.86
CA GLY A 174 14.58 9.46 -0.29
C GLY A 174 14.27 9.41 1.20
N VAL A 175 14.42 10.55 1.85
CA VAL A 175 14.12 10.71 3.27
C VAL A 175 12.77 11.42 3.42
N ALA A 176 11.97 10.98 4.36
CA ALA A 176 10.74 11.65 4.78
C ALA A 176 11.02 12.39 6.10
N PRO A 177 11.37 13.69 6.05
CA PRO A 177 11.77 14.44 7.23
C PRO A 177 10.63 14.56 8.25
N GLU A 178 9.37 14.48 7.80
CA GLU A 178 8.17 14.50 8.66
C GLU A 178 8.06 13.31 9.62
N PHE A 179 8.79 12.21 9.35
CA PHE A 179 8.83 11.00 10.19
C PHE A 179 10.24 10.68 10.71
N SER A 180 11.24 11.45 10.30
CA SER A 180 12.61 11.29 10.76
C SER A 180 12.77 11.84 12.19
N THR A 181 13.77 11.32 12.91
CA THR A 181 14.16 11.78 14.24
C THR A 181 15.59 12.33 14.19
N ASP A 182 16.04 12.96 15.26
CA ASP A 182 17.45 13.42 15.40
C ASP A 182 18.47 12.27 15.32
N LYS A 183 18.02 11.01 15.42
CA LYS A 183 18.87 9.82 15.49
C LYS A 183 18.78 8.95 14.24
N GLU A 184 17.67 9.03 13.50
CA GLU A 184 17.41 8.10 12.41
C GLU A 184 16.53 8.75 11.33
N ASP A 185 16.97 8.64 10.08
CA ASP A 185 16.21 9.05 8.92
C ASP A 185 15.12 8.04 8.59
N TYR A 186 13.90 8.54 8.38
CA TYR A 186 12.82 7.71 7.84
C TYR A 186 12.97 7.64 6.32
N THR A 187 13.47 6.50 5.82
CA THR A 187 13.82 6.32 4.42
C THR A 187 12.75 5.56 3.67
N TYR A 188 12.40 6.03 2.46
CA TYR A 188 11.58 5.29 1.51
C TYR A 188 12.41 4.85 0.31
N TYR A 189 12.00 3.75 -0.31
CA TYR A 189 12.68 3.10 -1.42
C TYR A 189 11.72 2.88 -2.57
N MET A 190 12.15 3.15 -3.80
CA MET A 190 11.38 2.91 -5.02
C MET A 190 11.99 1.77 -5.80
N PHE A 191 11.14 0.91 -6.32
CA PHE A 191 11.53 -0.28 -7.08
C PHE A 191 10.74 -0.41 -8.36
N TRP A 192 11.32 -1.09 -9.31
CA TRP A 192 10.63 -1.61 -10.47
C TRP A 192 11.00 -3.06 -10.74
N LYS A 193 10.19 -3.70 -11.57
CA LYS A 193 10.48 -5.03 -12.13
C LYS A 193 9.87 -5.14 -13.50
N ARG A 194 10.64 -5.64 -14.47
CA ARG A 194 10.07 -6.07 -15.74
C ARG A 194 9.30 -7.37 -15.54
N ILE A 195 8.05 -7.40 -15.97
CA ILE A 195 7.15 -8.55 -15.77
C ILE A 195 6.72 -9.23 -17.08
N LEU A 196 7.05 -8.66 -18.24
CA LEU A 196 6.94 -9.28 -19.56
C LEU A 196 8.30 -9.67 -20.09
#